data_cfba71e6d5fb289d14f76745667ccb70
#
_entry.id   cfba71e6d5fb289d14f76745667ccb70
#
_cell.length_a   1.000
_cell.length_b   1.000
_cell.length_c   1.000
_cell.angle_alpha   90.00
_cell.angle_beta   90.00
_cell.angle_gamma   90.00
#
_symmetry.space_group_name_H-M   'P 1'
#
loop_
_entity.id
_entity.type
_entity.pdbx_description
1 polymer ?
#
loop_
_entity_poly.entity_id
_entity_poly.type
_entity_poly.pdbx_seq_one_letter_code
_entity_poly.pdbx_strand_id
1 'polypeptide(L)'
;AVHDIEYSNNEFKAVVSGNKDYNVRVVFSEDDENEILDMDCTCPYACDENTCKHMVAALYKFDECRENGLVLKSLADVLFKPAHTKEDIAARETAIKKLVTYADNKTVRSFLAEVLASDDKLCRRFYNIQNKLFTNVDVDKYFKQIDHIIKRYAGYENFLDRYSANDFIEEIEDIIDGDLRMMIDNENYINAFEISCYIFTALSNIDTYDCDYKVEAFENDITLLWSELIKKANYEDKHKMFEWFTAHHDVSVCDYSDGPIEDVIISEFKEKEFEKDKLDFYTKMLRRSEKLDDDFEKDYAINKWALVYLDFIAGINLDENIIENEFKKYCIYSNVRKLYVDRCLQNSE
;
A
#
# COMPACT_ATOMS: atom_id res chain seq x y z
N ALA A 1 18.64 21.79 29.68
CA ALA A 1 18.78 21.23 28.32
C ALA A 1 20.20 21.49 27.82
N VAL A 2 20.70 20.63 26.94
CA VAL A 2 21.99 20.80 26.25
C VAL A 2 21.66 21.03 24.77
N HIS A 3 22.19 22.11 24.19
CA HIS A 3 21.92 22.53 22.82
C HIS A 3 23.17 23.23 22.21
N ASP A 4 23.11 23.65 20.95
CA ASP A 4 24.17 24.32 20.20
C ASP A 4 25.48 23.54 20.29
N ILE A 5 25.42 22.27 19.86
CA ILE A 5 26.50 21.27 19.98
C ILE A 5 27.43 21.38 18.77
N GLU A 6 28.73 21.48 19.05
CA GLU A 6 29.78 21.41 18.05
C GLU A 6 30.85 20.39 18.50
N TYR A 7 31.33 19.56 17.57
CA TYR A 7 32.47 18.66 17.80
C TYR A 7 33.43 18.72 16.64
N SER A 8 34.66 19.19 16.92
CA SER A 8 35.72 19.25 15.92
C SER A 8 37.10 19.23 16.62
N ASN A 9 38.09 18.63 16.00
CA ASN A 9 39.47 18.57 16.51
C ASN A 9 39.57 18.09 17.97
N ASN A 10 38.84 17.03 18.31
CA ASN A 10 38.74 16.44 19.66
C ASN A 10 38.21 17.41 20.73
N GLU A 11 37.59 18.48 20.34
CA GLU A 11 36.97 19.48 21.20
C GLU A 11 35.45 19.43 21.05
N PHE A 12 34.74 19.19 22.15
CA PHE A 12 33.27 19.21 22.25
C PHE A 12 32.83 20.51 22.92
N LYS A 13 31.98 21.26 22.25
CA LYS A 13 31.36 22.49 22.76
C LYS A 13 29.84 22.31 22.79
N ALA A 14 29.21 22.81 23.86
CA ALA A 14 27.78 22.82 24.00
C ALA A 14 27.32 24.00 24.89
N VAL A 15 26.09 24.42 24.69
CA VAL A 15 25.38 25.33 25.61
C VAL A 15 24.47 24.53 26.50
N VAL A 16 24.59 24.71 27.81
CA VAL A 16 23.76 24.05 28.81
C VAL A 16 22.86 25.04 29.52
N SER A 17 21.55 24.92 29.30
CA SER A 17 20.54 25.75 29.96
C SER A 17 20.36 25.38 31.43
N GLY A 18 20.58 26.34 32.31
CA GLY A 18 20.29 26.27 33.73
C GLY A 18 19.41 27.49 34.14
N ASN A 19 19.86 28.23 35.17
CA ASN A 19 19.27 29.55 35.50
C ASN A 19 19.60 30.60 34.43
N LYS A 20 20.65 30.36 33.69
CA LYS A 20 21.14 31.05 32.47
C LYS A 20 21.71 30.00 31.56
N ASP A 21 22.05 30.38 30.34
CA ASP A 21 22.82 29.54 29.44
C ASP A 21 24.31 29.63 29.78
N TYR A 22 24.96 28.46 29.86
CA TYR A 22 26.37 28.31 30.17
C TYR A 22 27.07 27.58 29.03
N ASN A 23 28.19 28.14 28.56
CA ASN A 23 29.04 27.49 27.57
C ASN A 23 29.89 26.43 28.28
N VAL A 24 29.92 25.25 27.74
CA VAL A 24 30.75 24.13 28.20
C VAL A 24 31.66 23.72 27.06
N ARG A 25 32.93 23.48 27.39
CA ARG A 25 33.96 22.96 26.49
C ARG A 25 34.62 21.75 27.14
N VAL A 26 34.82 20.69 26.36
CA VAL A 26 35.51 19.47 26.76
C VAL A 26 36.52 19.12 25.68
N VAL A 27 37.75 18.81 26.08
CA VAL A 27 38.85 18.42 25.17
C VAL A 27 39.21 16.97 25.49
N PHE A 28 39.19 16.15 24.45
CA PHE A 28 39.56 14.74 24.53
C PHE A 28 40.97 14.48 23.99
N SER A 29 41.56 13.36 24.40
CA SER A 29 42.81 12.89 23.85
C SER A 29 42.66 12.53 22.35
N GLU A 30 43.73 12.73 21.56
CA GLU A 30 43.74 12.29 20.16
C GLU A 30 43.80 10.76 20.05
N ASP A 31 44.37 10.09 21.05
CA ASP A 31 44.59 8.65 21.05
C ASP A 31 43.46 7.87 21.71
N ASP A 32 42.66 8.49 22.60
CA ASP A 32 41.54 7.88 23.32
C ASP A 32 40.39 8.88 23.59
N GLU A 33 39.31 8.76 22.86
CA GLU A 33 38.10 9.61 23.04
C GLU A 33 37.43 9.48 24.41
N ASN A 34 37.83 8.52 25.27
CA ASN A 34 37.37 8.41 26.64
C ASN A 34 38.27 9.14 27.63
N GLU A 35 39.47 9.56 27.22
CA GLU A 35 40.39 10.35 28.05
C GLU A 35 40.10 11.84 27.89
N ILE A 36 39.67 12.48 28.96
CA ILE A 36 39.38 13.91 29.01
C ILE A 36 40.65 14.62 29.44
N LEU A 37 41.16 15.50 28.58
CA LEU A 37 42.38 16.30 28.85
C LEU A 37 42.05 17.61 29.56
N ASP A 38 40.88 18.21 29.25
CA ASP A 38 40.50 19.51 29.77
C ASP A 38 38.97 19.71 29.74
N MET A 39 38.41 20.43 30.70
CA MET A 39 36.99 20.80 30.74
C MET A 39 36.79 22.19 31.32
N ASP A 40 36.00 23.01 30.64
CA ASP A 40 35.63 24.36 31.06
C ASP A 40 34.13 24.58 31.07
N CYS A 41 33.64 25.43 31.98
CA CYS A 41 32.29 25.92 32.00
C CYS A 41 32.21 27.37 32.48
N THR A 42 31.41 28.17 31.84
CA THR A 42 31.22 29.59 32.21
C THR A 42 30.34 29.80 33.44
N CYS A 43 29.93 28.76 34.19
CA CYS A 43 29.13 28.92 35.38
C CYS A 43 30.00 29.37 36.59
N PRO A 44 29.40 30.09 37.58
CA PRO A 44 30.16 30.56 38.73
C PRO A 44 30.83 29.46 39.55
N TYR A 45 30.30 28.24 39.54
CA TYR A 45 30.86 27.12 40.30
C TYR A 45 32.13 26.54 39.69
N ALA A 46 32.27 26.63 38.36
CA ALA A 46 33.43 26.15 37.65
C ALA A 46 34.66 27.09 37.69
N CYS A 47 34.47 28.37 38.14
CA CYS A 47 35.58 29.34 38.27
C CYS A 47 36.66 28.93 39.25
N ASP A 48 36.39 27.99 40.17
CA ASP A 48 37.36 27.48 41.15
C ASP A 48 37.94 26.11 40.79
N GLU A 49 38.08 25.82 39.50
CA GLU A 49 38.51 24.50 38.96
C GLU A 49 37.65 23.31 39.35
N ASN A 50 36.40 23.54 39.73
CA ASN A 50 35.47 22.49 40.13
C ASN A 50 34.69 21.93 38.93
N THR A 51 34.57 20.61 38.89
CA THR A 51 33.67 19.95 37.95
C THR A 51 32.22 20.28 38.31
N CYS A 52 31.49 20.92 37.42
CA CYS A 52 30.12 21.35 37.66
C CYS A 52 29.10 20.42 36.97
N LYS A 53 27.85 20.50 37.39
CA LYS A 53 26.74 19.72 36.79
C LYS A 53 26.55 19.99 35.29
N HIS A 54 26.94 21.15 34.80
CA HIS A 54 26.81 21.48 33.37
C HIS A 54 27.84 20.73 32.53
N MET A 55 29.09 20.58 33.04
CA MET A 55 30.11 19.75 32.41
C MET A 55 29.66 18.29 32.32
N VAL A 56 29.09 17.75 33.42
CA VAL A 56 28.55 16.40 33.45
C VAL A 56 27.40 16.23 32.44
N ALA A 57 26.48 17.22 32.37
CA ALA A 57 25.39 17.17 31.39
C ALA A 57 25.90 17.22 29.94
N ALA A 58 26.97 17.99 29.67
CA ALA A 58 27.61 18.03 28.35
C ALA A 58 28.26 16.69 27.98
N LEU A 59 28.93 16.02 28.91
CA LEU A 59 29.52 14.68 28.72
C LEU A 59 28.45 13.63 28.41
N TYR A 60 27.35 13.58 29.16
CA TYR A 60 26.25 12.67 28.85
C TYR A 60 25.70 12.92 27.44
N LYS A 61 25.62 14.19 27.03
CA LYS A 61 25.18 14.52 25.69
C LYS A 61 26.18 14.13 24.61
N PHE A 62 27.47 14.25 24.89
CA PHE A 62 28.53 13.76 23.99
C PHE A 62 28.44 12.25 23.77
N ASP A 63 28.28 11.46 24.86
CA ASP A 63 28.11 10.00 24.77
C ASP A 63 26.86 9.65 23.98
N GLU A 64 25.74 10.30 24.22
CA GLU A 64 24.51 10.12 23.45
C GLU A 64 24.71 10.40 21.95
N CYS A 65 25.42 11.48 21.60
CA CYS A 65 25.75 11.82 20.21
C CYS A 65 26.65 10.77 19.56
N ARG A 66 27.64 10.25 20.31
CA ARG A 66 28.56 9.21 19.87
C ARG A 66 27.82 7.88 19.61
N GLU A 67 26.96 7.46 20.54
CA GLU A 67 26.13 6.25 20.39
C GLU A 67 25.19 6.39 19.20
N ASN A 68 24.53 7.54 19.02
CA ASN A 68 23.69 7.81 17.87
C ASN A 68 24.48 7.75 16.55
N GLY A 69 25.69 8.24 16.53
CA GLY A 69 26.59 8.15 15.36
C GLY A 69 26.92 6.71 14.96
N LEU A 70 27.15 5.81 15.94
CA LEU A 70 27.36 4.39 15.69
C LEU A 70 26.08 3.73 15.16
N VAL A 71 24.92 4.07 15.72
CA VAL A 71 23.62 3.57 15.26
C VAL A 71 23.38 4.02 13.81
N LEU A 72 23.64 5.29 13.48
CA LEU A 72 23.47 5.80 12.11
C LEU A 72 24.36 5.06 11.10
N LYS A 73 25.61 4.75 11.45
CA LYS A 73 26.48 3.96 10.57
C LYS A 73 25.92 2.55 10.33
N SER A 74 25.42 1.88 11.37
CA SER A 74 24.82 0.54 11.23
C SER A 74 23.54 0.55 10.41
N LEU A 75 22.75 1.63 10.48
CA LEU A 75 21.55 1.80 9.66
C LEU A 75 21.89 2.05 8.18
N ALA A 76 22.98 2.75 7.89
CA ALA A 76 23.41 3.04 6.52
C ALA A 76 23.63 1.76 5.70
N ASP A 77 24.21 0.72 6.31
CA ASP A 77 24.47 -0.56 5.66
C ASP A 77 23.17 -1.28 5.22
N VAL A 78 22.06 -1.02 5.92
CA VAL A 78 20.74 -1.57 5.57
C VAL A 78 19.99 -0.67 4.59
N LEU A 79 20.04 0.64 4.81
CA LEU A 79 19.28 1.64 4.02
C LEU A 79 19.75 1.73 2.57
N PHE A 80 21.07 1.63 2.33
CA PHE A 80 21.68 1.82 1.01
C PHE A 80 22.01 0.49 0.31
N LYS A 81 21.69 -0.66 0.92
CA LYS A 81 21.79 -1.95 0.26
C LYS A 81 20.60 -2.14 -0.70
N PRO A 82 20.81 -2.64 -1.93
CA PRO A 82 19.71 -2.99 -2.83
C PRO A 82 18.78 -4.02 -2.18
N ALA A 83 17.49 -3.72 -2.15
CA ALA A 83 16.48 -4.65 -1.60
C ALA A 83 15.98 -5.56 -2.73
N HIS A 84 16.22 -6.87 -2.61
CA HIS A 84 15.83 -7.85 -3.62
C HIS A 84 14.79 -8.86 -3.10
N THR A 85 14.58 -8.92 -1.78
CA THR A 85 13.63 -9.85 -1.14
C THR A 85 12.61 -9.09 -0.28
N LYS A 86 11.52 -9.77 0.09
CA LYS A 86 10.52 -9.22 1.02
C LYS A 86 11.14 -8.93 2.39
N GLU A 87 12.09 -9.76 2.81
CA GLU A 87 12.83 -9.58 4.06
C GLU A 87 13.73 -8.33 4.01
N ASP A 88 14.39 -8.05 2.87
CA ASP A 88 15.19 -6.84 2.69
C ASP A 88 14.33 -5.57 2.79
N ILE A 89 13.13 -5.59 2.20
CA ILE A 89 12.17 -4.48 2.25
C ILE A 89 11.72 -4.21 3.69
N ALA A 90 11.33 -5.25 4.44
CA ALA A 90 10.92 -5.13 5.84
C ALA A 90 12.06 -4.64 6.75
N ALA A 91 13.28 -5.11 6.50
CA ALA A 91 14.48 -4.64 7.21
C ALA A 91 14.75 -3.16 6.95
N ARG A 92 14.61 -2.71 5.69
CA ARG A 92 14.76 -1.31 5.29
C ARG A 92 13.69 -0.41 5.92
N GLU A 93 12.43 -0.83 5.94
CA GLU A 93 11.35 -0.08 6.63
C GLU A 93 11.64 0.09 8.13
N THR A 94 12.13 -0.96 8.77
CA THR A 94 12.52 -0.93 10.18
C THR A 94 13.69 0.03 10.42
N ALA A 95 14.67 0.04 9.51
CA ALA A 95 15.82 0.95 9.57
C ALA A 95 15.39 2.40 9.37
N ILE A 96 14.45 2.69 8.45
CA ILE A 96 13.88 4.03 8.26
C ILE A 96 13.17 4.51 9.53
N LYS A 97 12.33 3.68 10.15
CA LYS A 97 11.65 4.02 11.42
C LYS A 97 12.64 4.37 12.51
N LYS A 98 13.73 3.59 12.65
CA LYS A 98 14.80 3.88 13.61
C LYS A 98 15.50 5.19 13.28
N LEU A 99 15.87 5.44 12.01
CA LEU A 99 16.51 6.68 11.58
C LEU A 99 15.67 7.91 11.98
N VAL A 100 14.37 7.89 11.70
CA VAL A 100 13.45 8.97 12.08
C VAL A 100 13.35 9.13 13.60
N THR A 101 13.38 8.03 14.36
CA THR A 101 13.31 8.06 15.83
C THR A 101 14.57 8.67 16.46
N TYR A 102 15.74 8.44 15.88
CA TYR A 102 17.01 8.99 16.37
C TYR A 102 17.27 10.44 15.91
N ALA A 103 16.61 10.88 14.85
CA ALA A 103 16.77 12.25 14.37
C ALA A 103 16.12 13.26 15.33
N ASP A 104 16.75 14.41 15.54
CA ASP A 104 16.14 15.47 16.34
C ASP A 104 14.95 16.13 15.61
N ASN A 105 13.99 16.64 16.39
CA ASN A 105 12.77 17.22 15.85
C ASN A 105 12.99 18.38 14.88
N LYS A 106 14.07 19.15 15.03
CA LYS A 106 14.37 20.28 14.14
C LYS A 106 14.81 19.76 12.77
N THR A 107 15.69 18.77 12.74
CA THR A 107 16.15 18.11 11.51
C THR A 107 14.98 17.43 10.79
N VAL A 108 14.14 16.66 11.50
CA VAL A 108 12.97 16.01 10.91
C VAL A 108 12.01 17.03 10.30
N ARG A 109 11.70 18.11 11.02
CA ARG A 109 10.80 19.16 10.52
C ARG A 109 11.37 19.92 9.33
N SER A 110 12.67 20.23 9.34
CA SER A 110 13.33 20.91 8.22
C SER A 110 13.35 20.04 6.98
N PHE A 111 13.73 18.77 7.12
CA PHE A 111 13.74 17.81 6.02
C PHE A 111 12.31 17.56 5.49
N LEU A 112 11.33 17.37 6.38
CA LEU A 112 9.95 17.20 5.97
C LEU A 112 9.41 18.41 5.20
N ALA A 113 9.72 19.63 5.65
CA ALA A 113 9.31 20.85 4.95
C ALA A 113 9.93 20.94 3.55
N GLU A 114 11.19 20.55 3.39
CA GLU A 114 11.87 20.49 2.09
C GLU A 114 11.25 19.46 1.15
N VAL A 115 10.97 18.24 1.65
CA VAL A 115 10.33 17.18 0.88
C VAL A 115 8.91 17.59 0.44
N LEU A 116 8.12 18.17 1.37
CA LEU A 116 6.76 18.64 1.06
C LEU A 116 6.74 19.81 0.08
N ALA A 117 7.79 20.65 0.07
CA ALA A 117 7.92 21.76 -0.89
C ALA A 117 8.32 21.27 -2.30
N SER A 118 8.94 20.10 -2.40
CA SER A 118 9.38 19.52 -3.68
C SER A 118 8.41 18.52 -4.28
N ASP A 119 7.39 18.07 -3.52
CA ASP A 119 6.44 17.04 -3.95
C ASP A 119 5.00 17.41 -3.50
N ASP A 120 4.21 17.86 -4.47
CA ASP A 120 2.82 18.27 -4.24
C ASP A 120 1.93 17.12 -3.76
N LYS A 121 2.20 15.86 -4.16
CA LYS A 121 1.45 14.68 -3.73
C LYS A 121 1.69 14.43 -2.24
N LEU A 122 2.96 14.40 -1.82
CA LEU A 122 3.31 14.24 -0.41
C LEU A 122 2.82 15.40 0.44
N CYS A 123 2.86 16.63 -0.08
CA CYS A 123 2.33 17.81 0.60
C CYS A 123 0.82 17.67 0.83
N ARG A 124 0.06 17.29 -0.19
CA ARG A 124 -1.38 17.07 -0.09
C ARG A 124 -1.72 15.95 0.89
N ARG A 125 -1.00 14.83 0.80
CA ARG A 125 -1.14 13.70 1.74
C ARG A 125 -0.89 14.12 3.19
N PHE A 126 0.20 14.84 3.46
CA PHE A 126 0.54 15.32 4.81
C PHE A 126 -0.50 16.32 5.35
N TYR A 127 -0.94 17.27 4.51
CA TYR A 127 -1.98 18.23 4.86
C TYR A 127 -3.27 17.52 5.29
N ASN A 128 -3.69 16.52 4.56
CA ASN A 128 -4.92 15.78 4.81
C ASN A 128 -4.83 14.93 6.10
N ILE A 129 -3.68 14.29 6.36
CA ILE A 129 -3.42 13.58 7.62
C ILE A 129 -3.57 14.53 8.81
N GLN A 130 -3.04 15.76 8.71
CA GLN A 130 -3.13 16.75 9.81
C GLN A 130 -4.55 17.26 10.04
N ASN A 131 -5.34 17.42 9.00
CA ASN A 131 -6.67 18.02 9.09
C ASN A 131 -7.80 17.01 9.34
N LYS A 132 -7.54 15.70 9.35
CA LYS A 132 -8.57 14.64 9.49
C LYS A 132 -9.77 14.85 8.55
N LEU A 133 -9.52 15.35 7.33
CA LEU A 133 -10.57 15.80 6.41
C LEU A 133 -11.42 14.67 5.82
N PHE A 134 -11.07 13.41 6.09
CA PHE A 134 -11.70 12.25 5.46
C PHE A 134 -12.83 11.59 6.26
N THR A 135 -13.31 12.21 7.34
CA THR A 135 -14.51 11.74 8.04
C THR A 135 -15.82 12.02 7.28
N ASN A 136 -15.78 12.95 6.29
CA ASN A 136 -16.90 13.25 5.39
C ASN A 136 -16.35 13.42 3.96
N VAL A 137 -16.13 12.30 3.27
CA VAL A 137 -15.72 12.31 1.86
C VAL A 137 -16.94 12.62 1.00
N ASP A 138 -16.83 13.67 0.20
CA ASP A 138 -17.79 13.95 -0.87
C ASP A 138 -17.40 13.17 -2.13
N VAL A 139 -17.92 11.95 -2.26
CA VAL A 139 -17.63 11.02 -3.36
C VAL A 139 -18.04 11.65 -4.72
N ASP A 140 -19.14 12.41 -4.77
CA ASP A 140 -19.61 13.09 -5.98
C ASP A 140 -18.59 14.11 -6.52
N LYS A 141 -17.79 14.71 -5.64
CA LYS A 141 -16.70 15.59 -6.06
C LYS A 141 -15.63 14.84 -6.84
N TYR A 142 -15.29 13.64 -6.40
CA TYR A 142 -14.31 12.77 -7.09
C TYR A 142 -14.86 12.31 -8.44
N PHE A 143 -16.11 11.92 -8.50
CA PHE A 143 -16.76 11.54 -9.77
C PHE A 143 -16.68 12.66 -10.81
N LYS A 144 -17.01 13.89 -10.41
CA LYS A 144 -16.89 15.08 -11.28
C LYS A 144 -15.45 15.39 -11.69
N GLN A 145 -14.47 15.15 -10.80
CA GLN A 145 -13.06 15.32 -11.10
C GLN A 145 -12.60 14.30 -12.15
N ILE A 146 -12.97 13.03 -11.98
CA ILE A 146 -12.67 11.94 -12.91
C ILE A 146 -13.30 12.21 -14.26
N ASP A 147 -14.58 12.59 -14.31
CA ASP A 147 -15.27 12.99 -15.55
C ASP A 147 -14.57 14.14 -16.27
N HIS A 148 -14.05 15.11 -15.50
CA HIS A 148 -13.31 16.23 -16.08
C HIS A 148 -11.97 15.80 -16.69
N ILE A 149 -11.25 14.88 -16.04
CA ILE A 149 -10.02 14.28 -16.55
C ILE A 149 -10.33 13.51 -17.84
N ILE A 150 -11.31 12.61 -17.81
CA ILE A 150 -11.74 11.85 -18.99
C ILE A 150 -12.07 12.77 -20.16
N LYS A 151 -12.90 13.79 -19.94
CA LYS A 151 -13.28 14.73 -20.98
C LYS A 151 -12.11 15.52 -21.55
N ARG A 152 -11.08 15.80 -20.76
CA ARG A 152 -9.88 16.51 -21.19
C ARG A 152 -9.03 15.67 -22.14
N TYR A 153 -8.86 14.37 -21.85
CA TYR A 153 -7.98 13.48 -22.59
C TYR A 153 -8.68 12.71 -23.70
N ALA A 154 -9.85 12.14 -23.43
CA ALA A 154 -10.62 11.35 -24.41
C ALA A 154 -11.58 12.19 -25.27
N GLY A 155 -11.83 13.45 -24.91
CA GLY A 155 -12.64 14.39 -25.68
C GLY A 155 -14.10 13.97 -25.81
N TYR A 156 -14.75 14.42 -26.89
CA TYR A 156 -16.16 14.10 -27.19
C TYR A 156 -16.33 12.75 -27.91
N GLU A 157 -15.27 12.23 -28.49
CA GLU A 157 -15.25 10.94 -29.21
C GLU A 157 -15.04 9.75 -28.27
N ASN A 158 -14.78 10.04 -27.00
CA ASN A 158 -14.51 9.05 -25.96
C ASN A 158 -13.38 8.10 -26.33
N PHE A 159 -12.36 8.65 -27.01
CA PHE A 159 -11.23 7.91 -27.55
C PHE A 159 -9.92 8.44 -26.98
N LEU A 160 -9.08 7.53 -26.47
CA LEU A 160 -7.79 7.86 -25.90
C LEU A 160 -6.68 7.42 -26.86
N ASP A 161 -5.95 8.40 -27.41
CA ASP A 161 -4.81 8.10 -28.24
C ASP A 161 -3.59 7.71 -27.40
N ARG A 162 -2.63 7.04 -28.04
CA ARG A 162 -1.44 6.50 -27.36
C ARG A 162 -0.61 7.55 -26.63
N TYR A 163 -0.58 8.78 -27.07
CA TYR A 163 0.25 9.83 -26.45
C TYR A 163 -0.44 10.40 -25.21
N SER A 164 -1.75 10.60 -25.31
CA SER A 164 -2.59 11.10 -24.23
C SER A 164 -2.81 10.05 -23.12
N ALA A 165 -2.75 8.75 -23.46
CA ALA A 165 -2.98 7.65 -22.52
C ALA A 165 -2.01 7.68 -21.32
N ASN A 166 -0.74 8.01 -21.57
CA ASN A 166 0.25 8.07 -20.50
C ASN A 166 -0.06 9.17 -19.48
N ASP A 167 -0.27 10.38 -19.94
CA ASP A 167 -0.57 11.53 -19.08
C ASP A 167 -1.93 11.37 -18.38
N PHE A 168 -2.90 10.74 -19.06
CA PHE A 168 -4.19 10.40 -18.50
C PHE A 168 -4.07 9.41 -17.34
N ILE A 169 -3.37 8.30 -17.55
CA ILE A 169 -3.18 7.27 -16.51
C ILE A 169 -2.42 7.87 -15.31
N GLU A 170 -1.36 8.65 -15.54
CA GLU A 170 -0.63 9.32 -14.46
C GLU A 170 -1.54 10.22 -13.62
N GLU A 171 -2.47 10.98 -14.23
CA GLU A 171 -3.40 11.83 -13.50
C GLU A 171 -4.45 11.04 -12.70
N ILE A 172 -4.86 9.87 -13.19
CA ILE A 172 -5.74 8.94 -12.46
C ILE A 172 -4.98 8.24 -11.32
N GLU A 173 -3.75 7.80 -11.56
CA GLU A 173 -2.88 7.22 -10.53
C GLU A 173 -2.62 8.22 -9.39
N ASP A 174 -2.54 9.53 -9.69
CA ASP A 174 -2.44 10.58 -8.68
C ASP A 174 -3.60 10.59 -7.68
N ILE A 175 -4.83 10.31 -8.15
CA ILE A 175 -6.00 10.17 -7.28
C ILE A 175 -5.85 8.90 -6.42
N ILE A 176 -5.43 7.79 -7.03
CA ILE A 176 -5.29 6.51 -6.34
C ILE A 176 -4.21 6.58 -5.27
N ASP A 177 -2.99 6.99 -5.64
CA ASP A 177 -1.83 7.02 -4.75
C ASP A 177 -1.88 8.16 -3.73
N GLY A 178 -2.59 9.23 -4.05
CA GLY A 178 -2.82 10.35 -3.15
C GLY A 178 -4.07 10.13 -2.29
N ASP A 179 -5.22 10.38 -2.88
CA ASP A 179 -6.48 10.52 -2.15
C ASP A 179 -7.06 9.18 -1.67
N LEU A 180 -7.06 8.12 -2.51
CA LEU A 180 -7.58 6.82 -2.10
C LEU A 180 -6.67 6.18 -1.02
N ARG A 181 -5.35 6.28 -1.16
CA ARG A 181 -4.43 5.80 -0.12
C ARG A 181 -4.66 6.48 1.21
N MET A 182 -4.94 7.79 1.21
CA MET A 182 -5.30 8.49 2.43
C MET A 182 -6.63 8.03 3.03
N MET A 183 -7.63 7.75 2.21
CA MET A 183 -8.89 7.17 2.68
C MET A 183 -8.66 5.82 3.36
N ILE A 184 -7.80 4.98 2.78
CA ILE A 184 -7.41 3.68 3.33
C ILE A 184 -6.66 3.84 4.67
N ASP A 185 -5.72 4.78 4.76
CA ASP A 185 -4.97 5.09 5.97
C ASP A 185 -5.88 5.63 7.11
N ASN A 186 -7.04 6.21 6.76
CA ASN A 186 -8.05 6.68 7.69
C ASN A 186 -9.24 5.71 7.86
N GLU A 187 -9.09 4.45 7.46
CA GLU A 187 -10.08 3.37 7.60
C GLU A 187 -11.40 3.64 6.85
N ASN A 188 -11.37 4.53 5.84
CA ASN A 188 -12.52 4.88 5.02
C ASN A 188 -12.57 4.03 3.74
N TYR A 189 -12.67 2.70 3.93
CA TYR A 189 -12.52 1.71 2.86
C TYR A 189 -13.64 1.76 1.83
N ILE A 190 -14.87 2.02 2.26
CA ILE A 190 -16.03 2.01 1.35
C ILE A 190 -15.98 3.16 0.34
N ASN A 191 -15.61 4.39 0.77
CA ASN A 191 -15.51 5.51 -0.14
C ASN A 191 -14.32 5.35 -1.11
N ALA A 192 -13.18 4.80 -0.63
CA ALA A 192 -12.05 4.46 -1.50
C ALA A 192 -12.47 3.41 -2.56
N PHE A 193 -13.26 2.42 -2.15
CA PHE A 193 -13.82 1.42 -3.05
C PHE A 193 -14.75 2.05 -4.08
N GLU A 194 -15.74 2.84 -3.67
CA GLU A 194 -16.70 3.48 -4.57
C GLU A 194 -16.01 4.34 -5.64
N ILE A 195 -14.99 5.13 -5.24
CA ILE A 195 -14.24 5.96 -6.19
C ILE A 195 -13.41 5.09 -7.15
N SER A 196 -12.73 4.05 -6.65
CA SER A 196 -11.97 3.13 -7.49
C SER A 196 -12.84 2.38 -8.50
N CYS A 197 -14.04 1.96 -8.08
CA CYS A 197 -15.04 1.36 -8.96
C CYS A 197 -15.53 2.34 -10.03
N TYR A 198 -15.74 3.61 -9.67
CA TYR A 198 -16.11 4.64 -10.63
C TYR A 198 -15.01 4.85 -11.67
N ILE A 199 -13.75 4.95 -11.23
CA ILE A 199 -12.60 5.06 -12.14
C ILE A 199 -12.60 3.88 -13.11
N PHE A 200 -12.69 2.65 -12.61
CA PHE A 200 -12.65 1.44 -13.42
C PHE A 200 -13.79 1.39 -14.45
N THR A 201 -15.02 1.66 -14.01
CA THR A 201 -16.19 1.66 -14.89
C THR A 201 -16.12 2.80 -15.92
N ALA A 202 -15.59 3.96 -15.55
CA ALA A 202 -15.43 5.08 -16.47
C ALA A 202 -14.37 4.78 -17.55
N LEU A 203 -13.27 4.12 -17.16
CA LEU A 203 -12.23 3.69 -18.12
C LEU A 203 -12.74 2.60 -19.07
N SER A 204 -13.54 1.65 -18.59
CA SER A 204 -14.11 0.59 -19.44
C SER A 204 -15.05 1.12 -20.56
N ASN A 205 -15.45 2.37 -20.47
CA ASN A 205 -16.27 3.03 -21.49
C ASN A 205 -15.46 3.91 -22.46
N ILE A 206 -14.12 3.89 -22.38
CA ILE A 206 -13.24 4.68 -23.23
C ILE A 206 -12.61 3.76 -24.28
N ASP A 207 -12.77 4.09 -25.55
CA ASP A 207 -12.06 3.39 -26.62
C ASP A 207 -10.57 3.75 -26.60
N THR A 208 -9.69 2.75 -26.57
CA THR A 208 -8.23 2.94 -26.60
C THR A 208 -7.63 2.27 -27.85
N TYR A 209 -6.56 2.86 -28.37
CA TYR A 209 -5.79 2.24 -29.44
C TYR A 209 -4.90 1.15 -28.84
N ASP A 210 -5.09 -0.13 -29.24
CA ASP A 210 -4.34 -1.31 -28.77
C ASP A 210 -3.91 -1.20 -27.29
N CYS A 211 -4.44 -2.06 -26.45
CA CYS A 211 -4.17 -2.04 -25.00
C CYS A 211 -2.68 -1.78 -24.72
N ASP A 212 -2.35 -0.54 -24.46
CA ASP A 212 -1.00 -0.17 -24.06
C ASP A 212 -0.71 -0.85 -22.73
N TYR A 213 0.49 -1.39 -22.55
CA TYR A 213 0.95 -2.01 -21.28
C TYR A 213 0.57 -1.22 -20.02
N LYS A 214 0.35 0.09 -20.14
CA LYS A 214 -0.06 0.94 -19.04
C LYS A 214 -1.51 0.74 -18.61
N VAL A 215 -2.43 0.51 -19.54
CA VAL A 215 -3.85 0.27 -19.22
C VAL A 215 -3.99 -1.11 -18.57
N GLU A 216 -3.26 -2.12 -19.06
CA GLU A 216 -3.20 -3.44 -18.44
C GLU A 216 -2.54 -3.37 -17.05
N ALA A 217 -1.44 -2.64 -16.90
CA ALA A 217 -0.80 -2.43 -15.61
C ALA A 217 -1.75 -1.72 -14.61
N PHE A 218 -2.46 -0.70 -15.07
CA PHE A 218 -3.47 -0.01 -14.29
C PHE A 218 -4.62 -0.92 -13.84
N GLU A 219 -5.12 -1.80 -14.72
CA GLU A 219 -6.15 -2.79 -14.36
C GLU A 219 -5.66 -3.73 -13.26
N ASN A 220 -4.41 -4.18 -13.34
CA ASN A 220 -3.77 -5.00 -12.30
C ASN A 220 -3.64 -4.22 -10.97
N ASP A 221 -3.22 -2.97 -11.01
CA ASP A 221 -3.05 -2.15 -9.81
C ASP A 221 -4.37 -1.88 -9.09
N ILE A 222 -5.45 -1.65 -9.85
CA ILE A 222 -6.80 -1.50 -9.28
C ILE A 222 -7.30 -2.80 -8.64
N THR A 223 -7.06 -3.95 -9.24
CA THR A 223 -7.45 -5.25 -8.65
C THR A 223 -6.68 -5.55 -7.37
N LEU A 224 -5.40 -5.18 -7.30
CA LEU A 224 -4.60 -5.25 -6.07
C LEU A 224 -5.13 -4.29 -4.99
N LEU A 225 -5.53 -3.09 -5.37
CA LEU A 225 -6.17 -2.14 -4.46
C LEU A 225 -7.48 -2.70 -3.89
N TRP A 226 -8.34 -3.28 -4.73
CA TRP A 226 -9.58 -3.93 -4.28
C TRP A 226 -9.31 -5.10 -3.33
N SER A 227 -8.31 -5.93 -3.61
CA SER A 227 -7.90 -7.01 -2.71
C SER A 227 -7.44 -6.49 -1.35
N GLU A 228 -6.74 -5.35 -1.30
CA GLU A 228 -6.36 -4.70 -0.05
C GLU A 228 -7.57 -4.16 0.70
N LEU A 229 -8.50 -3.50 0.01
CA LEU A 229 -9.73 -2.94 0.59
C LEU A 229 -10.62 -4.04 1.18
N ILE A 230 -10.83 -5.12 0.45
CA ILE A 230 -11.62 -6.28 0.92
C ILE A 230 -11.01 -6.86 2.19
N LYS A 231 -9.68 -7.02 2.25
CA LYS A 231 -9.01 -7.58 3.45
C LYS A 231 -9.16 -6.71 4.69
N LYS A 232 -9.23 -5.38 4.52
CA LYS A 232 -9.29 -4.41 5.62
C LYS A 232 -10.71 -4.04 6.03
N ALA A 233 -11.68 -4.12 5.11
CA ALA A 233 -13.06 -3.71 5.33
C ALA A 233 -13.77 -4.58 6.38
N ASN A 234 -14.76 -4.01 7.07
CA ASN A 234 -15.68 -4.74 7.92
C ASN A 234 -16.67 -5.58 7.09
N TYR A 235 -17.41 -6.45 7.74
CA TYR A 235 -18.34 -7.38 7.05
C TYR A 235 -19.41 -6.67 6.21
N GLU A 236 -20.01 -5.60 6.73
CA GLU A 236 -21.07 -4.86 6.02
C GLU A 236 -20.55 -4.23 4.73
N ASP A 237 -19.36 -3.63 4.80
CA ASP A 237 -18.72 -3.03 3.62
C ASP A 237 -18.26 -4.09 2.62
N LYS A 238 -17.71 -5.22 3.09
CA LYS A 238 -17.40 -6.37 2.22
C LYS A 238 -18.62 -6.87 1.47
N HIS A 239 -19.80 -6.89 2.10
CA HIS A 239 -21.03 -7.33 1.46
C HIS A 239 -21.42 -6.38 0.32
N LYS A 240 -21.33 -5.06 0.55
CA LYS A 240 -21.57 -4.06 -0.52
C LYS A 240 -20.55 -4.20 -1.67
N MET A 241 -19.28 -4.45 -1.34
CA MET A 241 -18.25 -4.72 -2.35
C MET A 241 -18.59 -5.96 -3.16
N PHE A 242 -18.96 -7.05 -2.52
CA PHE A 242 -19.35 -8.30 -3.19
C PHE A 242 -20.56 -8.09 -4.12
N GLU A 243 -21.60 -7.39 -3.66
CA GLU A 243 -22.76 -7.03 -4.48
C GLU A 243 -22.35 -6.24 -5.72
N TRP A 244 -21.45 -5.26 -5.57
CA TRP A 244 -20.96 -4.48 -6.69
C TRP A 244 -20.20 -5.35 -7.70
N PHE A 245 -19.26 -6.18 -7.25
CA PHE A 245 -18.49 -7.07 -8.10
C PHE A 245 -19.37 -8.04 -8.89
N THR A 246 -20.36 -8.66 -8.21
CA THR A 246 -21.27 -9.59 -8.88
C THR A 246 -22.22 -8.92 -9.86
N ALA A 247 -22.51 -7.62 -9.69
CA ALA A 247 -23.30 -6.83 -10.63
C ALA A 247 -22.50 -6.37 -11.86
N HIS A 248 -21.17 -6.23 -11.73
CA HIS A 248 -20.28 -5.70 -12.77
C HIS A 248 -19.24 -6.74 -13.23
N HIS A 249 -19.51 -8.04 -13.04
CA HIS A 249 -18.54 -9.11 -13.29
C HIS A 249 -18.03 -9.18 -14.73
N ASP A 250 -18.79 -8.67 -15.69
CA ASP A 250 -18.48 -8.65 -17.12
C ASP A 250 -17.87 -7.34 -17.60
N VAL A 251 -17.53 -6.41 -16.70
CA VAL A 251 -16.83 -5.16 -17.04
C VAL A 251 -15.33 -5.38 -17.04
N SER A 252 -14.67 -4.93 -18.10
CA SER A 252 -13.22 -4.95 -18.26
C SER A 252 -12.75 -3.64 -18.88
N VAL A 253 -11.55 -3.19 -18.56
CA VAL A 253 -10.90 -2.02 -19.16
C VAL A 253 -10.13 -2.41 -20.42
N CYS A 254 -9.65 -3.66 -20.48
CA CYS A 254 -8.92 -4.22 -21.60
C CYS A 254 -9.76 -5.28 -22.33
N ASP A 255 -9.88 -5.18 -23.66
CA ASP A 255 -10.61 -6.15 -24.48
C ASP A 255 -10.04 -7.58 -24.40
N TYR A 256 -8.78 -7.72 -23.99
CA TYR A 256 -8.06 -8.99 -23.90
C TYR A 256 -7.89 -9.51 -22.46
N SER A 257 -8.44 -8.85 -21.46
CA SER A 257 -8.35 -9.34 -20.09
C SER A 257 -9.48 -10.34 -19.78
N ASP A 258 -9.10 -11.47 -19.18
CA ASP A 258 -10.02 -12.58 -18.86
C ASP A 258 -10.84 -12.33 -17.57
N GLY A 259 -11.46 -11.16 -17.46
CA GLY A 259 -12.41 -10.86 -16.37
C GLY A 259 -11.75 -10.56 -15.03
N PRO A 260 -11.08 -9.40 -14.89
CA PRO A 260 -10.37 -9.01 -13.66
C PRO A 260 -11.30 -8.93 -12.44
N ILE A 261 -12.56 -8.56 -12.63
CA ILE A 261 -13.58 -8.56 -11.56
C ILE A 261 -13.94 -9.98 -11.14
N GLU A 262 -14.07 -10.92 -12.10
CA GLU A 262 -14.35 -12.34 -11.81
C GLU A 262 -13.20 -12.93 -10.97
N ASP A 263 -11.93 -12.61 -11.29
CA ASP A 263 -10.77 -13.06 -10.52
C ASP A 263 -10.80 -12.56 -9.08
N VAL A 264 -11.23 -11.34 -8.83
CA VAL A 264 -11.43 -10.80 -7.47
C VAL A 264 -12.53 -11.57 -6.74
N ILE A 265 -13.67 -11.85 -7.39
CA ILE A 265 -14.76 -12.64 -6.79
C ILE A 265 -14.26 -14.05 -6.42
N ILE A 266 -13.47 -14.67 -7.27
CA ILE A 266 -12.95 -16.03 -7.07
C ILE A 266 -11.90 -16.05 -5.96
N SER A 267 -10.94 -15.14 -5.99
CA SER A 267 -9.76 -15.15 -5.12
C SER A 267 -9.98 -14.56 -3.73
N GLU A 268 -10.90 -13.60 -3.61
CA GLU A 268 -11.19 -12.92 -2.35
C GLU A 268 -12.51 -13.44 -1.72
N PHE A 269 -13.02 -12.79 -0.69
CA PHE A 269 -14.24 -13.18 0.04
C PHE A 269 -14.20 -14.63 0.54
N LYS A 270 -13.13 -14.96 1.28
CA LYS A 270 -12.83 -16.33 1.75
C LYS A 270 -13.57 -16.69 3.04
N GLU A 271 -14.23 -15.73 3.66
CA GLU A 271 -14.98 -15.93 4.89
C GLU A 271 -16.22 -16.81 4.63
N LYS A 272 -16.54 -17.64 5.61
CA LYS A 272 -17.63 -18.62 5.51
C LYS A 272 -18.99 -17.98 5.22
N GLU A 273 -19.18 -16.77 5.64
CA GLU A 273 -20.39 -15.98 5.42
C GLU A 273 -20.69 -15.73 3.94
N PHE A 274 -19.65 -15.71 3.08
CA PHE A 274 -19.78 -15.54 1.63
C PHE A 274 -19.95 -16.85 0.86
N GLU A 275 -19.83 -18.03 1.51
CA GLU A 275 -19.94 -19.33 0.82
C GLU A 275 -21.26 -19.46 0.04
N LYS A 276 -22.37 -19.05 0.64
CA LYS A 276 -23.68 -19.11 0.00
C LYS A 276 -23.77 -18.16 -1.19
N ASP A 277 -23.33 -16.93 -1.03
CA ASP A 277 -23.43 -15.91 -2.05
C ASP A 277 -22.53 -16.24 -3.25
N LYS A 278 -21.32 -16.75 -3.00
CA LYS A 278 -20.41 -17.28 -4.04
C LYS A 278 -21.02 -18.48 -4.76
N LEU A 279 -21.60 -19.42 -4.03
CA LEU A 279 -22.26 -20.59 -4.62
C LEU A 279 -23.44 -20.18 -5.53
N ASP A 280 -24.26 -19.25 -5.08
CA ASP A 280 -25.37 -18.71 -5.85
C ASP A 280 -24.87 -17.99 -7.12
N PHE A 281 -23.80 -17.20 -7.01
CA PHE A 281 -23.19 -16.52 -8.14
C PHE A 281 -22.61 -17.51 -9.15
N TYR A 282 -21.78 -18.46 -8.73
CA TYR A 282 -21.17 -19.46 -9.63
C TYR A 282 -22.21 -20.32 -10.33
N THR A 283 -23.25 -20.74 -9.60
CA THR A 283 -24.39 -21.48 -10.16
C THR A 283 -25.13 -20.64 -11.21
N LYS A 284 -25.33 -19.35 -10.96
CA LYS A 284 -25.96 -18.42 -11.92
C LYS A 284 -25.11 -18.28 -13.18
N MET A 285 -23.78 -18.11 -13.04
CA MET A 285 -22.86 -17.98 -14.15
C MET A 285 -22.83 -19.26 -15.02
N LEU A 286 -22.74 -20.41 -14.39
CA LEU A 286 -22.78 -21.70 -15.07
C LEU A 286 -24.08 -21.92 -15.85
N ARG A 287 -25.22 -21.59 -15.26
CA ARG A 287 -26.56 -21.68 -15.94
C ARG A 287 -26.69 -20.67 -17.08
N ARG A 288 -26.03 -19.49 -16.99
CA ARG A 288 -25.99 -18.50 -18.07
C ARG A 288 -25.15 -19.04 -19.23
N SER A 289 -24.00 -19.64 -18.94
CA SER A 289 -23.12 -20.26 -19.95
C SER A 289 -23.82 -21.39 -20.71
N GLU A 290 -24.63 -22.23 -20.03
CA GLU A 290 -25.40 -23.32 -20.66
C GLU A 290 -26.44 -22.82 -21.70
N LYS A 291 -26.80 -21.53 -21.64
CA LYS A 291 -27.83 -20.91 -22.50
C LYS A 291 -27.26 -20.09 -23.65
N LEU A 292 -25.94 -20.02 -23.80
CA LEU A 292 -25.31 -19.32 -24.94
C LEU A 292 -25.64 -20.05 -26.23
N ASP A 293 -25.86 -19.29 -27.29
CA ASP A 293 -26.26 -19.81 -28.62
C ASP A 293 -25.05 -20.26 -29.45
N ASP A 294 -23.92 -19.56 -29.32
CA ASP A 294 -22.67 -19.92 -30.01
C ASP A 294 -22.00 -21.09 -29.30
N ASP A 295 -21.75 -22.18 -30.03
CA ASP A 295 -21.19 -23.41 -29.46
C ASP A 295 -19.78 -23.22 -28.90
N PHE A 296 -18.94 -22.36 -29.53
CA PHE A 296 -17.57 -22.12 -29.07
C PHE A 296 -17.55 -21.27 -27.79
N GLU A 297 -18.30 -20.18 -27.76
CA GLU A 297 -18.45 -19.32 -26.58
C GLU A 297 -19.07 -20.12 -25.41
N LYS A 298 -20.07 -20.94 -25.70
CA LYS A 298 -20.71 -21.81 -24.74
C LYS A 298 -19.74 -22.79 -24.12
N ASP A 299 -18.97 -23.53 -24.93
CA ASP A 299 -18.01 -24.51 -24.45
C ASP A 299 -16.91 -23.85 -23.61
N TYR A 300 -16.43 -22.68 -24.04
CA TYR A 300 -15.45 -21.89 -23.30
C TYR A 300 -16.00 -21.45 -21.94
N ALA A 301 -17.16 -20.83 -21.93
CA ALA A 301 -17.80 -20.30 -20.72
C ALA A 301 -18.17 -21.42 -19.73
N ILE A 302 -18.73 -22.55 -20.22
CA ILE A 302 -19.03 -23.71 -19.36
C ILE A 302 -17.75 -24.29 -18.77
N ASN A 303 -16.69 -24.46 -19.57
CA ASN A 303 -15.42 -24.99 -19.07
C ASN A 303 -14.82 -24.09 -17.97
N LYS A 304 -14.86 -22.76 -18.12
CA LYS A 304 -14.43 -21.79 -17.11
C LYS A 304 -15.26 -21.92 -15.84
N TRP A 305 -16.58 -21.75 -15.96
CA TRP A 305 -17.46 -21.67 -14.79
C TRP A 305 -17.71 -23.01 -14.11
N ALA A 306 -17.68 -24.13 -14.85
CA ALA A 306 -17.74 -25.46 -14.24
C ALA A 306 -16.49 -25.74 -13.41
N LEU A 307 -15.31 -25.33 -13.88
CA LEU A 307 -14.07 -25.48 -13.13
C LEU A 307 -14.13 -24.71 -11.80
N VAL A 308 -14.50 -23.41 -11.86
CA VAL A 308 -14.64 -22.55 -10.67
C VAL A 308 -15.68 -23.09 -9.69
N TYR A 309 -16.85 -23.47 -10.20
CA TYR A 309 -17.94 -24.02 -9.39
C TYR A 309 -17.55 -25.31 -8.69
N LEU A 310 -16.95 -26.26 -9.43
CA LEU A 310 -16.56 -27.58 -8.92
C LEU A 310 -15.41 -27.50 -7.92
N ASP A 311 -14.41 -26.66 -8.18
CA ASP A 311 -13.34 -26.40 -7.22
C ASP A 311 -13.90 -25.81 -5.92
N PHE A 312 -14.81 -24.85 -6.04
CA PHE A 312 -15.46 -24.23 -4.89
C PHE A 312 -16.30 -25.22 -4.06
N ILE A 313 -17.19 -26.00 -4.69
CA ILE A 313 -18.03 -26.97 -3.96
C ILE A 313 -17.22 -28.11 -3.36
N ALA A 314 -16.08 -28.44 -3.93
CA ALA A 314 -15.15 -29.42 -3.37
C ALA A 314 -14.45 -28.91 -2.09
N GLY A 315 -14.36 -27.58 -1.90
CA GLY A 315 -13.73 -26.95 -0.73
C GLY A 315 -14.69 -26.65 0.42
N ILE A 316 -16.00 -26.65 0.18
CA ILE A 316 -17.03 -26.38 1.21
C ILE A 316 -17.67 -27.66 1.72
N ASN A 317 -18.32 -27.56 2.89
CA ASN A 317 -18.94 -28.74 3.55
C ASN A 317 -20.28 -29.13 2.89
N LEU A 318 -20.24 -29.80 1.73
CA LEU A 318 -21.37 -30.38 1.02
C LEU A 318 -21.31 -31.90 1.06
N ASP A 319 -22.49 -32.55 0.79
CA ASP A 319 -22.59 -34.01 0.66
C ASP A 319 -21.73 -34.50 -0.51
N GLU A 320 -20.85 -35.47 -0.25
CA GLU A 320 -19.88 -36.00 -1.24
C GLU A 320 -20.60 -36.57 -2.49
N ASN A 321 -21.80 -37.18 -2.31
CA ASN A 321 -22.55 -37.66 -3.46
C ASN A 321 -23.02 -36.53 -4.39
N ILE A 322 -23.35 -35.36 -3.81
CA ILE A 322 -23.74 -34.20 -4.60
C ILE A 322 -22.50 -33.70 -5.40
N ILE A 323 -21.37 -33.57 -4.75
CA ILE A 323 -20.10 -33.11 -5.37
C ILE A 323 -19.74 -34.09 -6.52
N GLU A 324 -19.79 -35.39 -6.26
CA GLU A 324 -19.42 -36.40 -7.27
C GLU A 324 -20.37 -36.38 -8.49
N ASN A 325 -21.66 -36.18 -8.27
CA ASN A 325 -22.64 -36.09 -9.37
C ASN A 325 -22.41 -34.84 -10.22
N GLU A 326 -22.07 -33.70 -9.61
CA GLU A 326 -21.75 -32.49 -10.35
C GLU A 326 -20.46 -32.65 -11.14
N PHE A 327 -19.40 -33.26 -10.59
CA PHE A 327 -18.20 -33.61 -11.37
C PHE A 327 -18.50 -34.47 -12.57
N LYS A 328 -19.31 -35.52 -12.42
CA LYS A 328 -19.70 -36.43 -13.53
C LYS A 328 -20.43 -35.68 -14.65
N LYS A 329 -21.27 -34.70 -14.32
CA LYS A 329 -22.02 -33.89 -15.29
C LYS A 329 -21.08 -33.12 -16.23
N TYR A 330 -19.97 -32.57 -15.71
CA TYR A 330 -19.06 -31.71 -16.45
C TYR A 330 -17.75 -32.40 -16.85
N CYS A 331 -17.54 -33.67 -16.63
CA CYS A 331 -16.35 -34.45 -17.00
C CYS A 331 -16.06 -34.52 -18.51
N ILE A 332 -16.96 -34.05 -19.35
CA ILE A 332 -16.69 -33.91 -20.79
C ILE A 332 -15.60 -32.85 -21.05
N TYR A 333 -15.45 -31.85 -20.20
CA TYR A 333 -14.45 -30.80 -20.31
C TYR A 333 -13.10 -31.26 -19.74
N SER A 334 -12.01 -30.99 -20.49
CA SER A 334 -10.67 -31.51 -20.16
C SER A 334 -10.13 -31.02 -18.82
N ASN A 335 -10.34 -29.73 -18.50
CA ASN A 335 -9.87 -29.14 -17.24
C ASN A 335 -10.64 -29.71 -16.04
N VAL A 336 -11.95 -29.93 -16.19
CA VAL A 336 -12.78 -30.56 -15.15
C VAL A 336 -12.33 -32.00 -14.90
N ARG A 337 -12.02 -32.78 -15.98
CA ARG A 337 -11.48 -34.14 -15.80
C ARG A 337 -10.18 -34.16 -15.02
N LYS A 338 -9.30 -33.19 -15.28
CA LYS A 338 -8.04 -33.06 -14.55
C LYS A 338 -8.29 -32.81 -13.08
N LEU A 339 -9.13 -31.81 -12.77
CA LEU A 339 -9.50 -31.47 -11.39
C LEU A 339 -10.13 -32.68 -10.66
N TYR A 340 -11.00 -33.43 -11.34
CA TYR A 340 -11.63 -34.63 -10.77
C TYR A 340 -10.63 -35.75 -10.47
N VAL A 341 -9.68 -35.99 -11.38
CA VAL A 341 -8.62 -36.98 -11.16
C VAL A 341 -7.73 -36.58 -9.98
N ASP A 342 -7.31 -35.32 -9.93
CA ASP A 342 -6.49 -34.79 -8.83
C ASP A 342 -7.20 -34.96 -7.47
N ARG A 343 -8.50 -34.67 -7.41
CA ARG A 343 -9.33 -34.91 -6.22
C ARG A 343 -9.40 -36.39 -5.83
N CYS A 344 -9.63 -37.29 -6.79
CA CYS A 344 -9.69 -38.72 -6.54
C CYS A 344 -8.37 -39.27 -5.99
N LEU A 345 -7.24 -38.74 -6.47
CA LEU A 345 -5.92 -39.12 -5.97
C LEU A 345 -5.71 -38.65 -4.53
N GLN A 346 -6.10 -37.41 -4.21
CA GLN A 346 -6.01 -36.86 -2.85
C GLN A 346 -6.89 -37.62 -1.84
N ASN A 347 -8.07 -38.05 -2.24
CA ASN A 347 -8.99 -38.79 -1.37
C ASN A 347 -8.61 -40.30 -1.24
N SER A 348 -7.61 -40.76 -1.98
CA SER A 348 -7.14 -42.16 -1.95
C SER A 348 -5.92 -42.37 -1.05
N GLU A 349 -5.32 -41.28 -0.53
CA GLU A 349 -4.27 -41.26 0.48
C GLU A 349 -4.87 -41.07 1.91
#